data_67183e5eae8b696c3f75b13cf7d4e27b
#
_entry.id   67183e5eae8b696c3f75b13cf7d4e27b
#
_cell.length_a   1.000
_cell.length_b   1.000
_cell.length_c   1.000
_cell.angle_alpha   90.00
_cell.angle_beta   90.00
_cell.angle_gamma   90.00
#
_symmetry.space_group_name_H-M   'P 1'
#
loop_
_entity.id
_entity.type
_entity.pdbx_description
1 polymer ?
#
loop_
_entity_poly.entity_id
_entity_poly.type
_entity_poly.pdbx_seq_one_letter_code
_entity_poly.pdbx_strand_id
1 'polypeptide(L)'
;MEINVNKFAPLLLGFALLLSACNDQEDQVEDRIEEQAEQSAQESGDTPVALGLTERQLLDAEILAADGTELGDVEAVTKDADGNATELLIEVEDSDPDRYVAIPIDGLTVTTRGNDTDLSSEMTMEDIGSLPDAQIL
;
A
#
# COMPACT_ATOMS: atom_id res chain seq x y z
N MET A 1 -9.30 60.89 -46.36
CA MET A 1 -10.09 59.75 -45.93
C MET A 1 -9.28 58.92 -44.98
N GLU A 2 -9.44 59.19 -43.74
CA GLU A 2 -8.63 58.61 -42.68
C GLU A 2 -9.31 57.42 -42.08
N ILE A 3 -8.58 56.32 -42.05
CA ILE A 3 -9.01 55.11 -41.38
C ILE A 3 -8.28 55.06 -40.05
N ASN A 4 -9.04 55.30 -39.03
CA ASN A 4 -8.58 55.22 -37.66
C ASN A 4 -8.46 53.74 -37.21
N VAL A 5 -7.25 53.30 -37.10
CA VAL A 5 -6.99 51.95 -36.57
C VAL A 5 -6.85 52.05 -35.05
N ASN A 6 -7.89 51.65 -34.38
CA ASN A 6 -7.94 51.62 -32.93
C ASN A 6 -7.15 50.39 -32.41
N LYS A 7 -6.09 50.67 -31.72
CA LYS A 7 -5.26 49.68 -31.05
C LYS A 7 -5.98 49.15 -29.83
N PHE A 8 -6.47 47.94 -29.90
CA PHE A 8 -6.80 47.17 -28.72
C PHE A 8 -5.67 46.18 -28.41
N ALA A 9 -4.97 46.46 -27.33
CA ALA A 9 -4.04 45.51 -26.75
C ALA A 9 -4.84 44.53 -25.84
N PRO A 10 -4.73 43.21 -26.03
CA PRO A 10 -5.28 42.29 -25.08
C PRO A 10 -4.31 42.14 -23.92
N LEU A 11 -4.78 42.51 -22.75
CA LEU A 11 -4.15 42.25 -21.48
C LEU A 11 -4.23 40.74 -21.20
N LEU A 12 -3.11 40.04 -21.40
CA LEU A 12 -2.97 38.65 -21.02
C LEU A 12 -2.82 38.58 -19.52
N LEU A 13 -3.94 38.30 -18.84
CA LEU A 13 -3.94 37.92 -17.45
C LEU A 13 -3.46 36.47 -17.36
N GLY A 14 -2.18 36.30 -17.04
CA GLY A 14 -1.60 35.00 -16.76
C GLY A 14 -2.19 34.43 -15.46
N PHE A 15 -3.12 33.49 -15.61
CA PHE A 15 -3.61 32.70 -14.51
C PHE A 15 -2.59 31.58 -14.27
N ALA A 16 -1.71 31.78 -13.32
CA ALA A 16 -0.83 30.74 -12.83
C ALA A 16 -1.65 29.75 -12.00
N LEU A 17 -2.09 28.67 -12.62
CA LEU A 17 -2.58 27.49 -11.94
C LEU A 17 -1.39 26.84 -11.25
N LEU A 18 -1.26 27.10 -9.96
CA LEU A 18 -0.44 26.29 -9.08
C LEU A 18 -1.18 24.96 -8.91
N LEU A 19 -0.85 24.01 -9.74
CA LEU A 19 -1.22 22.62 -9.55
C LEU A 19 -0.48 22.11 -8.33
N SER A 20 -1.19 21.92 -7.25
CA SER A 20 -0.72 21.15 -6.09
C SER A 20 -0.64 19.68 -6.52
N ALA A 21 0.52 19.30 -7.07
CA ALA A 21 0.78 17.94 -7.55
C ALA A 21 1.49 17.12 -6.47
N CYS A 22 1.01 17.13 -5.23
CA CYS A 22 1.65 16.41 -4.13
C CYS A 22 0.89 15.16 -3.67
N ASN A 23 -0.33 14.92 -4.16
CA ASN A 23 -1.14 13.76 -3.74
C ASN A 23 -1.24 12.66 -4.83
N ASP A 24 -0.99 13.01 -6.09
CA ASP A 24 -1.20 12.09 -7.22
C ASP A 24 -0.15 10.95 -7.31
N GLN A 25 0.95 11.03 -6.57
CA GLN A 25 1.99 9.99 -6.64
C GLN A 25 1.77 8.87 -5.62
N GLU A 26 1.23 9.18 -4.46
CA GLU A 26 0.90 8.21 -3.42
C GLU A 26 -0.27 7.35 -3.90
N ASP A 27 -1.37 7.96 -4.32
CA ASP A 27 -2.53 7.27 -4.88
C ASP A 27 -2.16 6.33 -6.06
N GLN A 28 -1.20 6.72 -6.91
CA GLN A 28 -0.74 5.89 -8.04
C GLN A 28 0.12 4.69 -7.60
N VAL A 29 0.82 4.80 -6.49
CA VAL A 29 1.62 3.70 -5.93
C VAL A 29 0.68 2.67 -5.31
N GLU A 30 -0.26 3.11 -4.50
CA GLU A 30 -1.28 2.30 -3.86
C GLU A 30 -2.09 1.53 -4.92
N ASP A 31 -2.71 2.21 -5.88
CA ASP A 31 -3.46 1.61 -7.00
C ASP A 31 -2.66 0.50 -7.70
N ARG A 32 -1.38 0.71 -7.90
CA ARG A 32 -0.51 -0.27 -8.58
C ARG A 32 -0.24 -1.50 -7.72
N ILE A 33 -0.01 -1.29 -6.42
CA ILE A 33 0.18 -2.40 -5.47
C ILE A 33 -1.08 -3.25 -5.43
N GLU A 34 -2.24 -2.63 -5.25
CA GLU A 34 -3.53 -3.30 -5.19
C GLU A 34 -3.83 -4.10 -6.48
N GLU A 35 -3.66 -3.50 -7.66
CA GLU A 35 -3.89 -4.20 -8.93
C GLU A 35 -3.00 -5.43 -9.09
N GLN A 36 -1.73 -5.33 -8.72
CA GLN A 36 -0.79 -6.46 -8.79
C GLN A 36 -1.12 -7.53 -7.75
N ALA A 37 -1.47 -7.12 -6.53
CA ALA A 37 -1.85 -8.03 -5.46
C ALA A 37 -3.14 -8.80 -5.80
N GLU A 38 -4.17 -8.12 -6.30
CA GLU A 38 -5.41 -8.75 -6.75
C GLU A 38 -5.18 -9.74 -7.89
N GLN A 39 -4.36 -9.38 -8.87
CA GLN A 39 -4.01 -10.27 -9.98
C GLN A 39 -3.28 -11.51 -9.47
N SER A 40 -2.31 -11.34 -8.59
CA SER A 40 -1.56 -12.43 -7.98
C SER A 40 -2.48 -13.36 -7.17
N ALA A 41 -3.40 -12.80 -6.39
CA ALA A 41 -4.38 -13.57 -5.62
C ALA A 41 -5.36 -14.36 -6.51
N GLN A 42 -5.73 -13.79 -7.67
CA GLN A 42 -6.56 -14.49 -8.65
C GLN A 42 -5.80 -15.67 -9.27
N GLU A 43 -4.52 -15.53 -9.56
CA GLU A 43 -3.67 -16.59 -10.10
C GLU A 43 -3.44 -17.71 -9.07
N SER A 44 -3.29 -17.37 -7.81
CA SER A 44 -3.13 -18.34 -6.70
C SER A 44 -4.42 -19.07 -6.35
N GLY A 45 -5.58 -18.45 -6.59
CA GLY A 45 -6.91 -18.99 -6.33
C GLY A 45 -7.12 -19.37 -4.86
N ASP A 46 -7.73 -20.53 -4.63
CA ASP A 46 -8.05 -21.03 -3.29
C ASP A 46 -6.92 -21.90 -2.68
N THR A 47 -5.73 -21.88 -3.26
CA THR A 47 -4.59 -22.64 -2.74
C THR A 47 -3.97 -21.88 -1.56
N PRO A 48 -3.82 -22.50 -0.37
CA PRO A 48 -3.10 -21.87 0.75
C PRO A 48 -1.64 -21.59 0.37
N VAL A 49 -1.17 -20.37 0.64
CA VAL A 49 0.19 -19.94 0.32
C VAL A 49 1.08 -19.80 1.58
N ALA A 50 0.48 -19.58 2.74
CA ALA A 50 1.15 -19.58 4.05
C ALA A 50 0.15 -19.73 5.20
N LEU A 51 0.59 -20.25 6.33
CA LEU A 51 -0.19 -20.32 7.59
C LEU A 51 -1.58 -20.98 7.45
N GLY A 52 -1.78 -21.76 6.38
CA GLY A 52 -3.08 -22.33 6.03
C GLY A 52 -4.06 -21.33 5.38
N LEU A 53 -3.59 -20.14 5.02
CA LEU A 53 -4.37 -19.07 4.40
C LEU A 53 -4.06 -18.96 2.91
N THR A 54 -5.10 -18.63 2.13
CA THR A 54 -4.95 -18.22 0.73
C THR A 54 -4.34 -16.83 0.64
N GLU A 55 -3.81 -16.48 -0.52
CA GLU A 55 -3.28 -15.12 -0.75
C GLU A 55 -4.34 -14.04 -0.50
N ARG A 56 -5.57 -14.26 -0.94
CA ARG A 56 -6.70 -13.35 -0.68
C ARG A 56 -6.95 -13.15 0.82
N GLN A 57 -6.91 -14.22 1.61
CA GLN A 57 -7.10 -14.14 3.06
C GLN A 57 -5.94 -13.41 3.74
N LEU A 58 -4.72 -13.50 3.18
CA LEU A 58 -3.58 -12.71 3.68
C LEU A 58 -3.72 -11.23 3.35
N LEU A 59 -4.22 -10.88 2.16
CA LEU A 59 -4.47 -9.50 1.75
C LEU A 59 -5.59 -8.82 2.55
N ASP A 60 -6.55 -9.60 3.03
CA ASP A 60 -7.65 -9.10 3.88
C ASP A 60 -7.27 -9.00 5.37
N ALA A 61 -6.04 -9.38 5.74
CA ALA A 61 -5.61 -9.44 7.14
C ALA A 61 -4.89 -8.16 7.59
N GLU A 62 -5.10 -7.82 8.86
CA GLU A 62 -4.30 -6.81 9.57
C GLU A 62 -3.15 -7.48 10.32
N ILE A 63 -2.05 -6.76 10.48
CA ILE A 63 -0.92 -7.18 11.32
C ILE A 63 -1.06 -6.53 12.68
N LEU A 64 -1.15 -7.36 13.70
CA LEU A 64 -1.30 -6.94 15.09
C LEU A 64 -0.07 -7.26 15.91
N ALA A 65 0.33 -6.36 16.80
CA ALA A 65 1.31 -6.66 17.83
C ALA A 65 0.72 -7.65 18.84
N ALA A 66 1.57 -8.24 19.70
CA ALA A 66 1.14 -9.19 20.71
C ALA A 66 0.11 -8.63 21.74
N ASP A 67 0.09 -7.31 21.92
CA ASP A 67 -0.89 -6.61 22.76
C ASP A 67 -2.19 -6.24 22.05
N GLY A 68 -2.30 -6.56 20.74
CA GLY A 68 -3.45 -6.24 19.88
C GLY A 68 -3.40 -4.88 19.22
N THR A 69 -2.29 -4.14 19.35
CA THR A 69 -2.08 -2.89 18.61
C THR A 69 -1.92 -3.20 17.13
N GLU A 70 -2.62 -2.48 16.28
CA GLU A 70 -2.50 -2.58 14.84
C GLU A 70 -1.16 -2.00 14.37
N LEU A 71 -0.44 -2.77 13.57
CA LEU A 71 0.86 -2.39 13.04
C LEU A 71 0.77 -1.95 11.57
N GLY A 72 -0.23 -2.45 10.86
CA GLY A 72 -0.49 -2.12 9.48
C GLY A 72 -1.34 -3.14 8.75
N ASP A 73 -1.71 -2.81 7.53
CA ASP A 73 -2.50 -3.63 6.62
C ASP A 73 -1.61 -4.38 5.62
N VAL A 74 -2.03 -5.59 5.23
CA VAL A 74 -1.31 -6.37 4.21
C VAL A 74 -1.71 -5.89 2.82
N GLU A 75 -0.76 -5.34 2.08
CA GLU A 75 -0.95 -4.79 0.74
C GLU A 75 -0.52 -5.76 -0.37
N ALA A 76 0.49 -6.57 -0.13
CA ALA A 76 0.95 -7.55 -1.10
C ALA A 76 1.64 -8.75 -0.44
N VAL A 77 1.72 -9.85 -1.18
CA VAL A 77 2.36 -11.09 -0.76
C VAL A 77 3.51 -11.41 -1.70
N THR A 78 4.73 -11.49 -1.18
CA THR A 78 5.88 -11.99 -1.92
C THR A 78 5.94 -13.50 -1.82
N LYS A 79 6.06 -14.18 -2.95
CA LYS A 79 6.10 -15.65 -3.05
C LYS A 79 7.43 -16.14 -3.60
N ASP A 80 7.82 -17.34 -3.18
CA ASP A 80 8.94 -18.07 -3.77
C ASP A 80 8.55 -18.72 -5.12
N ALA A 81 9.52 -19.41 -5.75
CA ALA A 81 9.30 -20.10 -7.01
C ALA A 81 8.29 -21.26 -6.93
N ASP A 82 8.02 -21.76 -5.74
CA ASP A 82 7.06 -22.84 -5.47
C ASP A 82 5.66 -22.30 -5.16
N GLY A 83 5.49 -20.98 -5.08
CA GLY A 83 4.23 -20.30 -4.81
C GLY A 83 3.91 -20.13 -3.32
N ASN A 84 4.87 -20.39 -2.43
CA ASN A 84 4.67 -20.14 -1.00
C ASN A 84 5.00 -18.69 -0.64
N ALA A 85 4.18 -18.09 0.21
CA ALA A 85 4.45 -16.76 0.72
C ALA A 85 5.70 -16.76 1.63
N THR A 86 6.59 -15.82 1.38
CA THR A 86 7.83 -15.63 2.13
C THR A 86 7.85 -14.35 2.94
N GLU A 87 7.25 -13.28 2.40
CA GLU A 87 7.17 -11.96 3.02
C GLU A 87 5.81 -11.33 2.72
N LEU A 88 5.39 -10.43 3.59
CA LEU A 88 4.25 -9.56 3.39
C LEU A 88 4.74 -8.12 3.25
N LEU A 89 4.22 -7.42 2.25
CA LEU A 89 4.32 -5.97 2.16
C LEU A 89 3.18 -5.41 2.99
N ILE A 90 3.49 -4.58 3.97
CA ILE A 90 2.47 -3.92 4.80
C ILE A 90 2.56 -2.41 4.67
N GLU A 91 1.42 -1.76 4.63
CA GLU A 91 1.30 -0.34 4.86
C GLU A 91 1.31 -0.09 6.37
N VAL A 92 2.23 0.76 6.83
CA VAL A 92 2.42 1.01 8.26
C VAL A 92 1.31 1.91 8.78
N GLU A 93 0.61 1.45 9.81
CA GLU A 93 -0.47 2.18 10.45
C GLU A 93 -0.06 3.61 10.85
N ASP A 94 -0.96 4.58 10.62
CA ASP A 94 -0.77 5.99 10.95
C ASP A 94 0.49 6.65 10.36
N SER A 95 1.09 6.11 9.28
CA SER A 95 2.21 6.75 8.61
C SER A 95 1.74 7.91 7.70
N ASP A 96 2.49 9.00 7.67
CA ASP A 96 2.25 10.15 6.80
C ASP A 96 3.62 10.77 6.40
N PRO A 97 4.03 10.67 5.13
CA PRO A 97 3.38 9.95 4.03
C PRO A 97 3.32 8.43 4.25
N ASP A 98 2.47 7.75 3.48
CA ASP A 98 2.29 6.30 3.56
C ASP A 98 3.61 5.56 3.41
N ARG A 99 3.88 4.67 4.33
CA ARG A 99 5.11 3.90 4.42
C ARG A 99 4.84 2.42 4.25
N TYR A 100 5.56 1.79 3.36
CA TYR A 100 5.49 0.36 3.11
C TYR A 100 6.76 -0.33 3.60
N VAL A 101 6.61 -1.41 4.33
CA VAL A 101 7.72 -2.23 4.81
C VAL A 101 7.45 -3.71 4.51
N ALA A 102 8.50 -4.49 4.32
CA ALA A 102 8.38 -5.93 4.14
C ALA A 102 8.66 -6.64 5.47
N ILE A 103 7.78 -7.56 5.86
CA ILE A 103 7.94 -8.41 7.03
C ILE A 103 7.94 -9.88 6.63
N PRO A 104 8.79 -10.74 7.24
CA PRO A 104 8.80 -12.15 6.93
C PRO A 104 7.54 -12.84 7.47
N ILE A 105 7.06 -13.84 6.75
CA ILE A 105 5.99 -14.74 7.21
C ILE A 105 6.40 -15.51 8.48
N ASP A 106 7.66 -15.84 8.60
CA ASP A 106 8.19 -16.53 9.77
C ASP A 106 8.03 -15.67 11.03
N GLY A 107 7.38 -16.23 12.04
CA GLY A 107 7.08 -15.52 13.29
C GLY A 107 5.69 -14.87 13.34
N LEU A 108 4.92 -14.95 12.26
CA LEU A 108 3.51 -14.56 12.27
C LEU A 108 2.63 -15.75 12.67
N THR A 109 1.58 -15.47 13.42
CA THR A 109 0.56 -16.44 13.80
C THR A 109 -0.83 -15.93 13.46
N VAL A 110 -1.69 -16.87 13.01
CA VAL A 110 -3.08 -16.53 12.72
C VAL A 110 -3.83 -16.26 14.03
N THR A 111 -4.53 -15.15 14.08
CA THR A 111 -5.44 -14.79 15.16
C THR A 111 -6.81 -14.43 14.59
N THR A 112 -7.84 -14.42 15.45
CA THR A 112 -9.22 -14.14 15.02
C THR A 112 -9.80 -13.05 15.90
N ARG A 113 -10.35 -12.01 15.29
CA ARG A 113 -11.15 -10.98 15.94
C ARG A 113 -12.58 -11.03 15.41
N GLY A 114 -13.52 -11.56 16.20
CA GLY A 114 -14.89 -11.73 15.72
C GLY A 114 -14.95 -12.72 14.55
N ASN A 115 -15.23 -12.23 13.36
CA ASN A 115 -15.25 -13.00 12.11
C ASN A 115 -14.02 -12.75 11.21
N ASP A 116 -13.16 -11.82 11.61
CA ASP A 116 -11.99 -11.44 10.84
C ASP A 116 -10.79 -12.31 11.20
N THR A 117 -9.98 -12.59 10.19
CA THR A 117 -8.75 -13.36 10.35
C THR A 117 -7.58 -12.41 10.19
N ASP A 118 -6.82 -12.23 11.27
CA ASP A 118 -5.67 -11.35 11.32
C ASP A 118 -4.39 -12.13 11.61
N LEU A 119 -3.26 -11.44 11.55
CA LEU A 119 -1.95 -12.00 11.84
C LEU A 119 -1.34 -11.29 13.06
N SER A 120 -0.92 -12.06 14.03
CA SER A 120 -0.22 -11.55 15.21
C SER A 120 1.29 -11.67 15.03
N SER A 121 2.02 -10.62 15.37
CA SER A 121 3.46 -10.52 15.35
C SER A 121 4.01 -10.25 16.76
N GLU A 122 5.23 -10.69 17.04
CA GLU A 122 5.98 -10.27 18.23
C GLU A 122 6.61 -8.87 18.09
N MET A 123 6.57 -8.30 16.88
CA MET A 123 7.08 -6.95 16.62
C MET A 123 6.20 -5.89 17.27
N THR A 124 6.83 -4.79 17.64
CA THR A 124 6.16 -3.58 18.14
C THR A 124 6.11 -2.53 17.01
N MET A 125 5.33 -1.45 17.20
CA MET A 125 5.33 -0.33 16.28
C MET A 125 6.73 0.32 16.15
N GLU A 126 7.54 0.29 17.22
CA GLU A 126 8.93 0.77 17.18
C GLU A 126 9.80 -0.12 16.29
N ASP A 127 9.62 -1.44 16.35
CA ASP A 127 10.35 -2.38 15.50
C ASP A 127 9.97 -2.17 14.03
N ILE A 128 8.68 -2.04 13.72
CA ILE A 128 8.17 -1.73 12.37
C ILE A 128 8.74 -0.39 11.88
N GLY A 129 8.72 0.64 12.73
CA GLY A 129 9.28 1.96 12.42
C GLY A 129 10.78 1.96 12.11
N SER A 130 11.51 0.95 12.58
CA SER A 130 12.95 0.78 12.36
C SER A 130 13.29 -0.02 11.09
N LEU A 131 12.29 -0.66 10.46
CA LEU A 131 12.50 -1.39 9.22
C LEU A 131 12.79 -0.42 8.05
N PRO A 132 13.59 -0.83 7.07
CA PRO A 132 13.77 -0.03 5.86
C PRO A 132 12.48 0.00 5.05
N ASP A 133 12.27 1.09 4.31
CA ASP A 133 11.16 1.19 3.37
C ASP A 133 11.29 0.12 2.29
N ALA A 134 10.19 -0.54 1.97
CA ALA A 134 10.14 -1.50 0.89
C ALA A 134 10.34 -0.81 -0.46
N GLN A 135 11.01 -1.49 -1.38
CA GLN A 135 11.16 -1.02 -2.75
C GLN A 135 9.95 -1.48 -3.57
N ILE A 136 9.10 -0.55 -3.89
CA ILE A 136 7.94 -0.79 -4.75
C ILE A 136 8.36 -0.51 -6.20
N LEU A 137 8.32 -1.57 -7.01
CA LEU A 137 8.77 -1.55 -8.41
C LEU A 137 7.63 -1.15 -9.36
#